data_7a23f14583c4e71b6fea7d352c117b15
#
_entry.id   7a23f14583c4e71b6fea7d352c117b15
#
_cell.length_a   1.000
_cell.length_b   1.000
_cell.length_c   1.000
_cell.angle_alpha   90.00
_cell.angle_beta   90.00
_cell.angle_gamma   90.00
#
_symmetry.space_group_name_H-M   'P 1'
#
loop_
_entity.id
_entity.type
_entity.pdbx_description
1 polymer ?
#
loop_
_entity_poly.entity_id
_entity_poly.type
_entity_poly.pdbx_seq_one_letter_code
_entity_poly.pdbx_strand_id
1 'polypeptide(L)'
;MSSKDKNVKVRTDRVVISVITLLILVALIVLIVSKVSNNSNNPSQSVNQTVQDTTTSTSDTTPPTDTTLEETTTTSQSGHNVEVIDGCTYIDGILIINKSYSASPEYQGYNGGLEDTKPTPPIGLFPEVIESFNTMQQDAKNQGLDIYIASGYRSYYYQLNVYNRYCETDPPEVVDTYSARAGYSEHQSGYAFDLNSIDDSFADTDEGKWVAENCHKYGFIVRFPKGKEDITGYQYESWHLRYVGVDVATYIYENNLCLEEYLGVDSVYKD
;
A
#
# COMPACT_ATOMS: atom_id res chain seq x y z
N MET A 1 50.26 -29.40 -12.45
CA MET A 1 49.52 -28.25 -11.91
C MET A 1 48.67 -28.76 -10.77
N SER A 2 48.86 -28.23 -9.56
CA SER A 2 48.17 -28.66 -8.35
C SER A 2 46.71 -28.22 -8.40
N SER A 3 45.80 -28.98 -7.75
CA SER A 3 44.37 -28.66 -7.58
C SER A 3 44.14 -27.26 -7.01
N LYS A 4 45.05 -26.72 -6.19
CA LYS A 4 45.03 -25.38 -5.66
C LYS A 4 45.14 -24.29 -6.73
N ASP A 5 45.94 -24.47 -7.75
CA ASP A 5 46.15 -23.46 -8.80
C ASP A 5 44.94 -23.33 -9.72
N LYS A 6 44.19 -24.42 -9.93
CA LYS A 6 42.93 -24.36 -10.72
C LYS A 6 41.82 -23.59 -10.00
N ASN A 7 41.70 -23.75 -8.68
CA ASN A 7 40.68 -23.06 -7.90
C ASN A 7 40.95 -21.55 -7.78
N VAL A 8 42.19 -21.12 -7.70
CA VAL A 8 42.57 -19.70 -7.65
C VAL A 8 42.27 -19.03 -9.00
N LYS A 9 42.59 -19.69 -10.13
CA LYS A 9 42.33 -19.14 -11.47
C LYS A 9 40.85 -19.00 -11.78
N VAL A 10 40.02 -19.98 -11.41
CA VAL A 10 38.56 -19.92 -11.60
C VAL A 10 37.92 -18.81 -10.76
N ARG A 11 38.47 -18.55 -9.56
CA ARG A 11 37.95 -17.47 -8.66
C ARG A 11 38.32 -16.09 -9.19
N THR A 12 39.52 -15.91 -9.75
CA THR A 12 39.98 -14.66 -10.38
C THR A 12 39.17 -14.36 -11.65
N ASP A 13 38.93 -15.36 -12.49
CA ASP A 13 38.16 -15.20 -13.72
C ASP A 13 36.68 -14.76 -13.41
N ARG A 14 36.08 -15.31 -12.39
CA ARG A 14 34.70 -14.87 -11.93
C ARG A 14 34.67 -13.46 -11.41
N VAL A 15 35.68 -13.04 -10.66
CA VAL A 15 35.78 -11.65 -10.14
C VAL A 15 36.00 -10.68 -11.30
N VAL A 16 36.84 -10.99 -12.25
CA VAL A 16 37.09 -10.16 -13.45
C VAL A 16 35.82 -10.02 -14.28
N ILE A 17 35.07 -11.10 -14.51
CA ILE A 17 33.79 -11.07 -15.23
C ILE A 17 32.76 -10.20 -14.50
N SER A 18 32.65 -10.33 -13.18
CA SER A 18 31.75 -9.48 -12.40
C SER A 18 32.07 -7.98 -12.45
N VAL A 19 33.38 -7.64 -12.44
CA VAL A 19 33.81 -6.24 -12.56
C VAL A 19 33.51 -5.68 -13.96
N ILE A 20 33.75 -6.46 -15.00
CA ILE A 20 33.48 -6.05 -16.40
C ILE A 20 31.96 -5.85 -16.60
N THR A 21 31.11 -6.75 -16.10
CA THR A 21 29.63 -6.58 -16.17
C THR A 21 29.16 -5.35 -15.44
N LEU A 22 29.70 -5.05 -14.27
CA LEU A 22 29.37 -3.84 -13.52
C LEU A 22 29.75 -2.56 -14.27
N LEU A 23 30.93 -2.53 -14.88
CA LEU A 23 31.41 -1.39 -15.69
C LEU A 23 30.53 -1.15 -16.93
N ILE A 24 30.08 -2.21 -17.60
CA ILE A 24 29.16 -2.12 -18.74
C ILE A 24 27.83 -1.57 -18.31
N LEU A 25 27.30 -1.97 -17.14
CA LEU A 25 26.04 -1.51 -16.59
C LEU A 25 26.10 -0.02 -16.24
N VAL A 26 27.19 0.44 -15.64
CA VAL A 26 27.43 1.86 -15.33
C VAL A 26 27.52 2.69 -16.62
N ALA A 27 28.20 2.20 -17.65
CA ALA A 27 28.31 2.89 -18.94
C ALA A 27 26.94 3.01 -19.63
N LEU A 28 26.08 1.99 -19.54
CA LEU A 28 24.72 2.03 -20.08
C LEU A 28 23.84 3.06 -19.33
N ILE A 29 23.96 3.14 -18.02
CA ILE A 29 23.23 4.14 -17.23
C ILE A 29 23.65 5.57 -17.61
N VAL A 30 24.95 5.82 -17.77
CA VAL A 30 25.47 7.14 -18.19
C VAL A 30 24.96 7.51 -19.60
N LEU A 31 24.87 6.56 -20.53
CA LEU A 31 24.32 6.79 -21.86
C LEU A 31 22.81 7.11 -21.84
N ILE A 32 22.06 6.46 -20.96
CA ILE A 32 20.61 6.73 -20.80
C ILE A 32 20.40 8.12 -20.22
N VAL A 33 21.14 8.51 -19.16
CA VAL A 33 21.04 9.82 -18.54
C VAL A 33 21.44 10.94 -19.52
N SER A 34 22.49 10.75 -20.33
CA SER A 34 22.90 11.74 -21.33
C SER A 34 21.87 11.90 -22.47
N LYS A 35 21.15 10.83 -22.82
CA LYS A 35 20.10 10.87 -23.83
C LYS A 35 18.83 11.58 -23.36
N VAL A 36 18.49 11.43 -22.08
CA VAL A 36 17.37 12.16 -21.44
C VAL A 36 17.69 13.63 -21.31
N SER A 37 18.93 14.00 -20.93
CA SER A 37 19.37 15.39 -20.81
C SER A 37 19.39 16.15 -22.14
N ASN A 38 19.68 15.46 -23.27
CA ASN A 38 19.69 16.09 -24.60
C ASN A 38 18.31 16.31 -25.22
N ASN A 39 17.24 15.70 -24.65
CA ASN A 39 15.89 15.86 -25.20
C ASN A 39 15.12 17.03 -24.56
N SER A 40 15.72 17.75 -23.61
CA SER A 40 15.10 18.88 -22.88
C SER A 40 15.40 20.27 -23.47
N ASN A 41 16.14 20.38 -24.58
CA ASN A 41 16.51 21.64 -25.18
C ASN A 41 15.91 21.78 -26.59
N ASN A 42 14.60 22.06 -26.69
CA ASN A 42 14.02 22.60 -27.90
C ASN A 42 13.18 23.85 -27.56
N PRO A 43 13.54 25.05 -28.00
CA PRO A 43 12.81 26.27 -27.68
C PRO A 43 11.57 26.41 -28.58
N SER A 44 10.46 26.74 -27.96
CA SER A 44 9.18 27.09 -28.59
C SER A 44 9.34 28.30 -29.51
N GLN A 45 9.02 28.15 -30.78
CA GLN A 45 8.81 29.29 -31.69
C GLN A 45 7.41 29.85 -31.51
N SER A 46 7.36 31.11 -31.11
CA SER A 46 6.17 31.95 -31.12
C SER A 46 5.89 32.40 -32.56
N VAL A 47 4.69 32.17 -33.05
CA VAL A 47 4.15 32.81 -34.27
C VAL A 47 2.98 33.66 -33.88
N ASN A 48 3.19 34.99 -33.96
CA ASN A 48 2.17 36.01 -34.00
C ASN A 48 1.46 35.95 -35.37
N GLN A 49 0.15 35.90 -35.43
CA GLN A 49 -0.61 36.43 -36.54
C GLN A 49 -1.92 37.08 -36.09
N THR A 50 -2.14 38.21 -36.70
CA THR A 50 -3.02 39.32 -36.49
C THR A 50 -4.49 38.96 -36.80
N VAL A 51 -5.37 39.66 -36.07
CA VAL A 51 -6.82 39.73 -36.11
C VAL A 51 -7.36 40.11 -37.50
N GLN A 52 -8.44 39.44 -37.94
CA GLN A 52 -9.54 40.07 -38.68
C GLN A 52 -10.87 39.44 -38.31
N ASP A 53 -11.79 40.32 -37.93
CA ASP A 53 -13.21 40.15 -37.65
C ASP A 53 -13.99 39.60 -38.84
N THR A 54 -14.91 38.64 -38.60
CA THR A 54 -16.21 38.64 -39.29
C THR A 54 -17.23 37.80 -38.47
N THR A 55 -18.33 38.45 -38.17
CA THR A 55 -19.55 37.96 -37.50
C THR A 55 -20.25 36.82 -38.22
N THR A 56 -20.81 35.85 -37.48
CA THR A 56 -22.23 35.48 -37.43
C THR A 56 -22.47 33.97 -37.13
N SER A 57 -23.36 33.75 -36.16
CA SER A 57 -24.32 32.65 -35.99
C SER A 57 -23.96 31.44 -35.15
N THR A 58 -24.52 31.48 -33.95
CA THR A 58 -25.13 30.44 -33.09
C THR A 58 -25.00 28.96 -33.51
N SER A 59 -24.35 28.15 -32.67
CA SER A 59 -24.89 26.86 -32.25
C SER A 59 -24.30 26.49 -30.88
N ASP A 60 -25.21 26.17 -30.00
CA ASP A 60 -25.07 25.72 -28.64
C ASP A 60 -24.19 24.43 -28.56
N THR A 61 -23.07 24.50 -27.87
CA THR A 61 -22.34 23.30 -27.45
C THR A 61 -21.70 23.63 -26.09
N THR A 62 -22.32 23.12 -25.05
CA THR A 62 -21.80 23.10 -23.67
C THR A 62 -20.39 22.51 -23.64
N PRO A 63 -19.43 23.15 -22.94
CA PRO A 63 -18.12 22.55 -22.69
C PRO A 63 -18.26 21.37 -21.73
N PRO A 64 -17.35 20.36 -21.75
CA PRO A 64 -17.34 19.32 -20.76
C PRO A 64 -17.04 19.93 -19.39
N THR A 65 -17.89 19.63 -18.44
CA THR A 65 -17.75 20.01 -17.03
C THR A 65 -16.49 19.35 -16.50
N ASP A 66 -15.51 20.15 -16.16
CA ASP A 66 -14.39 19.77 -15.31
C ASP A 66 -14.97 19.31 -13.96
N THR A 67 -14.97 18.00 -13.72
CA THR A 67 -15.45 17.43 -12.46
C THR A 67 -14.33 17.59 -11.45
N THR A 68 -14.25 18.76 -10.86
CA THR A 68 -13.52 18.96 -9.59
C THR A 68 -14.21 18.08 -8.57
N LEU A 69 -13.51 17.06 -8.06
CA LEU A 69 -13.97 16.26 -6.92
C LEU A 69 -14.06 17.22 -5.72
N GLU A 70 -15.29 17.51 -5.29
CA GLU A 70 -15.54 18.37 -4.13
C GLU A 70 -15.14 17.58 -2.87
N GLU A 71 -14.18 18.12 -2.12
CA GLU A 71 -13.91 17.69 -0.74
C GLU A 71 -15.15 18.01 0.10
N THR A 72 -15.78 16.99 0.67
CA THR A 72 -16.95 17.13 1.50
C THR A 72 -16.59 16.81 2.95
N THR A 73 -16.60 17.81 3.81
CA THR A 73 -16.43 17.63 5.26
C THR A 73 -17.78 17.58 5.96
N THR A 74 -18.04 16.53 6.73
CA THR A 74 -19.24 16.37 7.54
C THR A 74 -18.86 15.88 8.93
N THR A 75 -19.65 16.27 9.96
CA THR A 75 -19.48 15.71 11.31
C THR A 75 -20.43 14.52 11.47
N SER A 76 -19.89 13.36 11.88
CA SER A 76 -20.71 12.17 12.14
C SER A 76 -21.59 12.33 13.38
N GLN A 77 -22.61 11.48 13.53
CA GLN A 77 -23.44 11.43 14.76
C GLN A 77 -22.63 11.07 16.01
N SER A 78 -21.48 10.42 15.86
CA SER A 78 -20.53 10.08 16.94
C SER A 78 -19.59 11.23 17.33
N GLY A 79 -19.67 12.39 16.65
CA GLY A 79 -18.80 13.54 16.92
C GLY A 79 -17.44 13.50 16.21
N HIS A 80 -17.16 12.47 15.40
CA HIS A 80 -15.95 12.37 14.60
C HIS A 80 -16.00 13.30 13.37
N ASN A 81 -14.86 13.88 12.99
CA ASN A 81 -14.71 14.60 11.73
C ASN A 81 -14.58 13.59 10.58
N VAL A 82 -15.47 13.68 9.57
CA VAL A 82 -15.47 12.80 8.41
C VAL A 82 -15.18 13.62 7.17
N GLU A 83 -14.15 13.22 6.42
CA GLU A 83 -13.71 13.84 5.18
C GLU A 83 -13.66 12.78 4.07
N VAL A 84 -13.98 13.18 2.83
CA VAL A 84 -13.81 12.33 1.65
C VAL A 84 -12.80 13.02 0.74
N ILE A 85 -11.67 12.36 0.51
CA ILE A 85 -10.57 12.87 -0.31
C ILE A 85 -10.23 11.79 -1.35
N ASP A 86 -10.20 12.15 -2.61
CA ASP A 86 -9.91 11.24 -3.74
C ASP A 86 -10.74 9.95 -3.73
N GLY A 87 -12.02 10.06 -3.32
CA GLY A 87 -12.95 8.91 -3.23
C GLY A 87 -12.65 7.94 -2.08
N CYS A 88 -11.86 8.36 -1.11
CA CYS A 88 -11.56 7.61 0.11
C CYS A 88 -12.05 8.36 1.35
N THR A 89 -12.55 7.65 2.34
CA THR A 89 -13.07 8.23 3.59
C THR A 89 -11.99 8.29 4.66
N TYR A 90 -11.87 9.47 5.27
CA TYR A 90 -11.02 9.71 6.43
C TYR A 90 -11.89 10.06 7.62
N ILE A 91 -11.61 9.48 8.77
CA ILE A 91 -12.29 9.76 10.04
C ILE A 91 -11.23 10.21 11.05
N ASP A 92 -11.33 11.45 11.54
CA ASP A 92 -10.32 12.09 12.37
C ASP A 92 -8.90 12.01 11.74
N GLY A 93 -8.82 12.14 10.42
CA GLY A 93 -7.58 12.06 9.66
C GLY A 93 -7.08 10.63 9.41
N ILE A 94 -7.78 9.59 9.88
CA ILE A 94 -7.42 8.18 9.63
C ILE A 94 -8.19 7.69 8.40
N LEU A 95 -7.47 7.29 7.36
CA LEU A 95 -8.05 6.63 6.19
C LEU A 95 -8.70 5.31 6.63
N ILE A 96 -10.00 5.15 6.42
CA ILE A 96 -10.72 3.90 6.66
C ILE A 96 -11.03 3.19 5.34
N ILE A 97 -10.61 1.95 5.22
CA ILE A 97 -11.00 1.01 4.17
C ILE A 97 -11.43 -0.28 4.87
N ASN A 98 -12.71 -0.61 4.76
CA ASN A 98 -13.28 -1.86 5.28
C ASN A 98 -14.54 -2.20 4.47
N LYS A 99 -15.33 -3.16 4.88
CA LYS A 99 -16.53 -3.59 4.12
C LYS A 99 -17.60 -2.50 3.94
N SER A 100 -17.59 -1.43 4.74
CA SER A 100 -18.52 -0.30 4.63
C SER A 100 -17.94 0.91 3.90
N TYR A 101 -16.61 1.00 3.80
CA TYR A 101 -15.88 2.13 3.26
C TYR A 101 -14.89 1.64 2.22
N SER A 102 -15.16 1.95 0.94
CA SER A 102 -14.29 1.55 -0.17
C SER A 102 -13.27 2.63 -0.49
N ALA A 103 -12.14 2.22 -1.06
CA ALA A 103 -11.25 3.10 -1.81
C ALA A 103 -11.68 3.16 -3.28
N SER A 104 -11.45 4.31 -3.93
CA SER A 104 -11.59 4.46 -5.38
C SER A 104 -10.68 3.46 -6.11
N PRO A 105 -11.10 2.91 -7.29
CA PRO A 105 -10.24 2.08 -8.13
C PRO A 105 -8.94 2.76 -8.55
N GLU A 106 -8.93 4.09 -8.63
CA GLU A 106 -7.78 4.93 -9.01
C GLU A 106 -6.85 5.24 -7.83
N TYR A 107 -7.24 4.95 -6.59
CA TYR A 107 -6.41 5.20 -5.41
C TYR A 107 -5.22 4.23 -5.38
N GLN A 108 -4.00 4.77 -5.27
CA GLN A 108 -2.75 4.03 -5.47
C GLN A 108 -1.88 3.93 -4.21
N GLY A 109 -2.40 4.29 -3.03
CA GLY A 109 -1.53 4.41 -1.86
C GLY A 109 -0.39 5.39 -2.13
N TYR A 110 0.82 5.05 -1.70
CA TYR A 110 2.00 5.87 -1.98
C TYR A 110 2.71 5.39 -3.25
N ASN A 111 2.30 5.91 -4.42
CA ASN A 111 2.89 5.58 -5.72
C ASN A 111 2.90 4.06 -6.04
N GLY A 112 1.89 3.33 -5.59
CA GLY A 112 1.84 1.87 -5.73
C GLY A 112 1.46 1.36 -7.12
N GLY A 113 0.85 2.23 -7.96
CA GLY A 113 0.38 1.89 -9.30
C GLY A 113 -0.98 1.20 -9.31
N LEU A 114 -1.51 1.00 -10.51
CA LEU A 114 -2.82 0.37 -10.76
C LEU A 114 -2.70 -1.02 -11.39
N GLU A 115 -1.50 -1.53 -11.55
CA GLU A 115 -1.26 -2.82 -12.18
C GLU A 115 -1.94 -3.96 -11.42
N ASP A 116 -2.30 -5.00 -12.14
CA ASP A 116 -2.87 -6.24 -11.60
C ASP A 116 -1.82 -7.22 -11.06
N THR A 117 -0.61 -6.69 -10.80
CA THR A 117 0.52 -7.43 -10.23
C THR A 117 0.84 -6.92 -8.83
N LYS A 118 1.33 -7.83 -7.98
CA LYS A 118 1.76 -7.49 -6.62
C LYS A 118 3.13 -6.83 -6.64
N PRO A 119 3.26 -5.55 -6.25
CA PRO A 119 4.57 -4.93 -6.16
C PRO A 119 5.37 -5.52 -4.98
N THR A 120 6.70 -5.48 -5.12
CA THR A 120 7.57 -5.87 -4.01
C THR A 120 7.62 -4.74 -2.97
N PRO A 121 7.43 -5.02 -1.67
CA PRO A 121 7.60 -4.02 -0.63
C PRO A 121 9.01 -3.37 -0.73
N PRO A 122 9.16 -2.07 -0.48
CA PRO A 122 8.17 -1.16 0.13
C PRO A 122 7.28 -0.40 -0.87
N ILE A 123 7.24 -0.76 -2.16
CA ILE A 123 6.45 -0.04 -3.17
C ILE A 123 4.99 0.05 -2.73
N GLY A 124 4.41 1.24 -2.81
CA GLY A 124 3.02 1.52 -2.46
C GLY A 124 2.75 1.78 -0.98
N LEU A 125 3.71 1.51 -0.09
CA LEU A 125 3.59 1.83 1.33
C LEU A 125 4.11 3.26 1.60
N PHE A 126 3.44 3.97 2.50
CA PHE A 126 3.83 5.33 2.88
C PHE A 126 5.18 5.35 3.61
N PRO A 127 5.99 6.43 3.46
CA PRO A 127 7.31 6.55 4.09
C PRO A 127 7.29 6.35 5.61
N GLU A 128 6.30 6.93 6.30
CA GLU A 128 6.13 6.79 7.75
C GLU A 128 5.85 5.35 8.19
N VAL A 129 5.14 4.58 7.36
CA VAL A 129 4.90 3.14 7.61
C VAL A 129 6.23 2.38 7.58
N ILE A 130 7.06 2.66 6.57
CA ILE A 130 8.35 1.99 6.38
C ILE A 130 9.34 2.40 7.48
N GLU A 131 9.39 3.68 7.87
CA GLU A 131 10.26 4.17 8.95
C GLU A 131 9.90 3.50 10.29
N SER A 132 8.61 3.48 10.62
CA SER A 132 8.10 2.82 11.82
C SER A 132 8.35 1.32 11.81
N PHE A 133 8.12 0.66 10.66
CA PHE A 133 8.41 -0.77 10.51
C PHE A 133 9.90 -1.07 10.67
N ASN A 134 10.80 -0.29 10.08
CA ASN A 134 12.24 -0.49 10.21
C ASN A 134 12.69 -0.38 11.67
N THR A 135 12.10 0.54 12.43
CA THR A 135 12.37 0.69 13.87
C THR A 135 11.89 -0.54 14.62
N MET A 136 10.66 -0.98 14.37
CA MET A 136 10.10 -2.21 14.97
C MET A 136 10.93 -3.45 14.63
N GLN A 137 11.33 -3.61 13.36
CA GLN A 137 12.16 -4.71 12.90
C GLN A 137 13.53 -4.74 13.58
N GLN A 138 14.16 -3.58 13.76
CA GLN A 138 15.45 -3.49 14.43
C GLN A 138 15.35 -3.90 15.91
N ASP A 139 14.28 -3.50 16.59
CA ASP A 139 14.06 -3.85 17.99
C ASP A 139 13.71 -5.33 18.17
N ALA A 140 12.93 -5.92 17.27
CA ALA A 140 12.71 -7.36 17.20
C ALA A 140 14.02 -8.12 17.01
N LYS A 141 14.84 -7.67 16.05
CA LYS A 141 16.16 -8.27 15.77
C LYS A 141 17.11 -8.21 16.94
N ASN A 142 17.09 -7.14 17.73
CA ASN A 142 17.89 -7.01 18.94
C ASN A 142 17.50 -8.06 20.00
N GLN A 143 16.32 -8.65 19.90
CA GLN A 143 15.82 -9.73 20.75
C GLN A 143 15.95 -11.12 20.08
N GLY A 144 16.58 -11.19 18.90
CA GLY A 144 16.81 -12.44 18.17
C GLY A 144 15.62 -12.89 17.32
N LEU A 145 14.63 -12.01 17.10
CA LEU A 145 13.44 -12.27 16.29
C LEU A 145 13.62 -11.70 14.88
N ASP A 146 13.10 -12.40 13.88
CA ASP A 146 13.20 -11.98 12.46
C ASP A 146 11.82 -11.72 11.88
N ILE A 147 11.44 -10.45 11.79
CA ILE A 147 10.19 -10.00 11.18
C ILE A 147 10.46 -9.28 9.86
N TYR A 148 9.63 -9.53 8.85
CA TYR A 148 9.72 -8.88 7.54
C TYR A 148 8.35 -8.73 6.88
N ILE A 149 8.23 -7.76 5.97
CA ILE A 149 7.01 -7.55 5.21
C ILE A 149 6.94 -8.58 4.07
N ALA A 150 6.00 -9.52 4.18
CA ALA A 150 5.75 -10.54 3.17
C ALA A 150 4.81 -10.06 2.06
N SER A 151 3.87 -9.15 2.39
CA SER A 151 2.90 -8.59 1.46
C SER A 151 2.57 -7.16 1.86
N GLY A 152 2.81 -6.20 0.97
CA GLY A 152 2.52 -4.78 1.20
C GLY A 152 1.29 -4.32 0.41
N TYR A 153 1.46 -3.22 -0.33
CA TYR A 153 0.43 -2.63 -1.16
C TYR A 153 -0.15 -3.62 -2.19
N ARG A 154 -1.46 -3.51 -2.42
CA ARG A 154 -2.19 -4.21 -3.49
C ARG A 154 -3.14 -3.22 -4.17
N SER A 155 -3.06 -3.09 -5.51
CA SER A 155 -3.99 -2.26 -6.28
C SER A 155 -5.42 -2.84 -6.25
N TYR A 156 -6.40 -2.01 -6.62
CA TYR A 156 -7.77 -2.46 -6.86
C TYR A 156 -7.82 -3.68 -7.80
N TYR A 157 -7.12 -3.58 -8.95
CA TYR A 157 -7.15 -4.62 -9.99
C TYR A 157 -6.44 -5.91 -9.55
N TYR A 158 -5.34 -5.80 -8.80
CA TYR A 158 -4.73 -6.99 -8.22
C TYR A 158 -5.65 -7.67 -7.19
N GLN A 159 -6.31 -6.89 -6.32
CA GLN A 159 -7.26 -7.43 -5.35
C GLN A 159 -8.47 -8.08 -6.03
N LEU A 160 -8.97 -7.51 -7.12
CA LEU A 160 -10.05 -8.11 -7.92
C LEU A 160 -9.67 -9.52 -8.39
N ASN A 161 -8.46 -9.69 -8.91
CA ASN A 161 -7.96 -11.00 -9.36
C ASN A 161 -7.78 -11.98 -8.19
N VAL A 162 -7.31 -11.50 -7.04
CA VAL A 162 -7.17 -12.32 -5.82
C VAL A 162 -8.52 -12.82 -5.35
N TYR A 163 -9.50 -11.93 -5.20
CA TYR A 163 -10.84 -12.27 -4.75
C TYR A 163 -11.54 -13.25 -5.70
N ASN A 164 -11.52 -12.98 -7.00
CA ASN A 164 -12.12 -13.85 -8.02
C ASN A 164 -11.52 -15.27 -7.99
N ARG A 165 -10.21 -15.39 -7.82
CA ARG A 165 -9.53 -16.69 -7.72
C ARG A 165 -9.98 -17.48 -6.48
N TYR A 166 -10.21 -16.83 -5.35
CA TYR A 166 -10.77 -17.49 -4.17
C TYR A 166 -12.22 -17.95 -4.42
N CYS A 167 -13.02 -17.16 -5.14
CA CYS A 167 -14.38 -17.53 -5.51
C CYS A 167 -14.47 -18.70 -6.52
N GLU A 168 -13.35 -19.14 -7.11
CA GLU A 168 -13.32 -20.38 -7.90
C GLU A 168 -13.43 -21.64 -7.02
N THR A 169 -13.08 -21.56 -5.75
CA THR A 169 -13.05 -22.68 -4.80
C THR A 169 -14.08 -22.55 -3.68
N ASP A 170 -14.31 -21.33 -3.21
CA ASP A 170 -15.22 -21.05 -2.10
C ASP A 170 -16.35 -20.12 -2.53
N PRO A 171 -17.57 -20.26 -1.98
CA PRO A 171 -18.63 -19.30 -2.25
C PRO A 171 -18.29 -17.90 -1.70
N PRO A 172 -18.80 -16.83 -2.36
CA PRO A 172 -18.45 -15.44 -2.00
C PRO A 172 -18.65 -15.09 -0.53
N GLU A 173 -19.70 -15.58 0.10
CA GLU A 173 -19.98 -15.36 1.53
C GLU A 173 -18.94 -15.97 2.47
N VAL A 174 -18.24 -17.03 2.03
CA VAL A 174 -17.12 -17.62 2.75
C VAL A 174 -15.85 -16.82 2.46
N VAL A 175 -15.60 -16.48 1.19
CA VAL A 175 -14.45 -15.65 0.80
C VAL A 175 -14.45 -14.31 1.54
N ASP A 176 -15.60 -13.68 1.68
CA ASP A 176 -15.76 -12.42 2.40
C ASP A 176 -15.26 -12.46 3.86
N THR A 177 -15.15 -13.66 4.47
CA THR A 177 -14.64 -13.77 5.85
C THR A 177 -13.12 -13.68 5.96
N TYR A 178 -12.38 -13.91 4.86
CA TYR A 178 -10.91 -13.92 4.87
C TYR A 178 -10.25 -13.13 3.73
N SER A 179 -11.02 -12.63 2.76
CA SER A 179 -10.50 -11.81 1.66
C SER A 179 -11.47 -10.69 1.33
N ALA A 180 -10.94 -9.47 1.20
CA ALA A 180 -11.74 -8.32 0.84
C ALA A 180 -12.10 -8.33 -0.65
N ARG A 181 -13.31 -7.83 -0.98
CA ARG A 181 -13.68 -7.46 -2.34
C ARG A 181 -12.79 -6.32 -2.83
N ALA A 182 -12.63 -6.16 -4.16
CA ALA A 182 -11.85 -5.06 -4.74
C ALA A 182 -12.39 -3.70 -4.27
N GLY A 183 -11.49 -2.80 -3.90
CA GLY A 183 -11.81 -1.51 -3.30
C GLY A 183 -12.01 -1.55 -1.78
N TYR A 184 -12.17 -2.72 -1.16
CA TYR A 184 -12.42 -2.87 0.27
C TYR A 184 -11.24 -3.47 1.05
N SER A 185 -10.09 -3.67 0.37
CA SER A 185 -8.87 -4.19 0.98
C SER A 185 -8.01 -3.07 1.55
N GLU A 186 -7.62 -3.15 2.82
CA GLU A 186 -6.70 -2.18 3.42
C GLU A 186 -5.32 -2.14 2.78
N HIS A 187 -4.90 -3.20 2.09
CA HIS A 187 -3.64 -3.17 1.33
C HIS A 187 -3.63 -2.11 0.24
N GLN A 188 -4.79 -1.69 -0.26
CA GLN A 188 -4.89 -0.58 -1.20
C GLN A 188 -4.56 0.76 -0.53
N SER A 189 -4.74 0.88 0.79
CA SER A 189 -4.46 2.10 1.52
C SER A 189 -2.99 2.54 1.47
N GLY A 190 -2.04 1.60 1.38
CA GLY A 190 -0.62 1.86 1.60
C GLY A 190 -0.22 1.98 3.07
N TYR A 191 -1.16 1.76 4.00
CA TYR A 191 -0.95 1.78 5.45
C TYR A 191 -1.02 0.39 6.09
N ALA A 192 -1.27 -0.67 5.32
CA ALA A 192 -1.36 -2.04 5.82
C ALA A 192 -0.41 -2.99 5.09
N PHE A 193 0.04 -4.00 5.81
CA PHE A 193 0.91 -5.05 5.28
C PHE A 193 0.81 -6.34 6.09
N ASP A 194 1.20 -7.44 5.45
CA ASP A 194 1.29 -8.76 6.08
C ASP A 194 2.75 -9.09 6.44
N LEU A 195 2.96 -9.69 7.60
CA LEU A 195 4.25 -10.13 8.10
C LEU A 195 4.51 -11.62 7.81
N ASN A 196 5.77 -11.97 7.66
CA ASN A 196 6.35 -13.32 7.70
C ASN A 196 5.51 -14.38 6.96
N SER A 197 4.67 -15.12 7.68
CA SER A 197 3.77 -16.10 7.11
C SER A 197 2.30 -15.66 7.25
N ILE A 198 1.56 -15.78 6.14
CA ILE A 198 0.16 -15.35 6.03
C ILE A 198 -0.71 -16.57 6.34
N ASP A 199 -0.64 -17.04 7.59
CA ASP A 199 -1.43 -18.15 8.12
C ASP A 199 -1.50 -18.11 9.65
N ASP A 200 -2.47 -18.83 10.23
CA ASP A 200 -2.79 -18.81 11.66
C ASP A 200 -1.60 -19.20 12.56
N SER A 201 -0.65 -19.99 12.05
CA SER A 201 0.51 -20.44 12.83
C SER A 201 1.46 -19.31 13.20
N PHE A 202 1.39 -18.14 12.52
CA PHE A 202 2.19 -16.98 12.90
C PHE A 202 1.93 -16.53 14.34
N ALA A 203 0.68 -16.61 14.79
CA ALA A 203 0.33 -16.27 16.18
C ALA A 203 1.05 -17.10 17.25
N ASP A 204 1.48 -18.32 16.90
CA ASP A 204 2.14 -19.25 17.82
C ASP A 204 3.66 -19.08 17.82
N THR A 205 4.23 -18.37 16.85
CA THR A 205 5.67 -18.08 16.77
C THR A 205 6.10 -17.06 17.83
N ASP A 206 7.39 -17.02 18.13
CA ASP A 206 7.94 -16.02 19.04
C ASP A 206 7.84 -14.61 18.43
N GLU A 207 7.98 -14.49 17.09
CA GLU A 207 7.77 -13.25 16.33
C GLU A 207 6.33 -12.76 16.45
N GLY A 208 5.34 -13.63 16.20
CA GLY A 208 3.93 -13.26 16.25
C GLY A 208 3.47 -12.82 17.64
N LYS A 209 3.91 -13.51 18.68
CA LYS A 209 3.67 -13.12 20.09
C LYS A 209 4.28 -11.76 20.41
N TRP A 210 5.55 -11.57 20.02
CA TRP A 210 6.22 -10.28 20.24
C TRP A 210 5.54 -9.15 19.48
N VAL A 211 5.14 -9.37 18.24
CA VAL A 211 4.40 -8.39 17.44
C VAL A 211 3.08 -8.03 18.10
N ALA A 212 2.29 -8.99 18.54
CA ALA A 212 1.02 -8.75 19.21
C ALA A 212 1.17 -7.88 20.47
N GLU A 213 2.26 -8.04 21.23
CA GLU A 213 2.54 -7.31 22.46
C GLU A 213 3.19 -5.94 22.22
N ASN A 214 3.84 -5.71 21.08
CA ASN A 214 4.73 -4.56 20.91
C ASN A 214 4.39 -3.65 19.72
N CYS A 215 3.66 -4.11 18.72
CA CYS A 215 3.45 -3.36 17.47
C CYS A 215 2.83 -1.96 17.71
N HIS A 216 1.99 -1.80 18.73
CA HIS A 216 1.35 -0.53 19.09
C HIS A 216 2.37 0.57 19.43
N LYS A 217 3.54 0.23 19.98
CA LYS A 217 4.62 1.17 20.34
C LYS A 217 5.25 1.83 19.11
N TYR A 218 5.03 1.23 17.94
CA TYR A 218 5.52 1.69 16.64
C TYR A 218 4.39 2.22 15.74
N GLY A 219 3.19 2.41 16.31
CA GLY A 219 2.04 2.95 15.58
C GLY A 219 1.24 1.92 14.78
N PHE A 220 1.48 0.63 14.99
CA PHE A 220 0.74 -0.45 14.33
C PHE A 220 -0.29 -1.10 15.25
N ILE A 221 -1.37 -1.57 14.67
CA ILE A 221 -2.33 -2.46 15.32
C ILE A 221 -2.38 -3.80 14.60
N VAL A 222 -2.65 -4.89 15.30
CA VAL A 222 -3.16 -6.11 14.70
C VAL A 222 -4.57 -5.79 14.22
N ARG A 223 -4.75 -5.70 12.91
CA ARG A 223 -5.95 -5.10 12.30
C ARG A 223 -7.23 -5.89 12.53
N PHE A 224 -7.13 -7.21 12.48
CA PHE A 224 -8.22 -8.13 12.70
C PHE A 224 -7.93 -8.98 13.93
N PRO A 225 -8.12 -8.41 15.15
CA PRO A 225 -7.74 -9.07 16.39
C PRO A 225 -8.74 -10.16 16.77
N LYS A 226 -8.26 -11.17 17.47
CA LYS A 226 -9.07 -12.32 17.94
C LYS A 226 -10.24 -11.87 18.83
N GLY A 227 -11.43 -12.39 18.54
CA GLY A 227 -12.67 -12.08 19.28
C GLY A 227 -13.35 -10.78 18.84
N LYS A 228 -12.96 -10.20 17.69
CA LYS A 228 -13.57 -9.03 17.06
C LYS A 228 -14.12 -9.34 15.66
N GLU A 229 -14.23 -10.59 15.29
CA GLU A 229 -14.63 -11.04 13.96
C GLU A 229 -16.01 -10.52 13.57
N ASP A 230 -16.97 -10.48 14.52
CA ASP A 230 -18.31 -9.94 14.31
C ASP A 230 -18.34 -8.42 14.08
N ILE A 231 -17.27 -7.70 14.48
CA ILE A 231 -17.17 -6.24 14.35
C ILE A 231 -16.38 -5.88 13.09
N THR A 232 -15.22 -6.51 12.89
CA THR A 232 -14.35 -6.25 11.74
C THR A 232 -14.88 -6.88 10.46
N GLY A 233 -15.70 -7.95 10.59
CA GLY A 233 -16.20 -8.75 9.49
C GLY A 233 -15.16 -9.72 8.89
N TYR A 234 -13.97 -9.82 9.49
CA TYR A 234 -12.88 -10.71 9.05
C TYR A 234 -12.48 -11.65 10.18
N GLN A 235 -12.00 -12.83 9.81
CA GLN A 235 -11.37 -13.76 10.76
C GLN A 235 -10.11 -13.11 11.39
N TYR A 236 -9.64 -13.72 12.49
CA TYR A 236 -8.40 -13.30 13.14
C TYR A 236 -7.20 -13.42 12.20
N GLU A 237 -6.41 -12.36 12.06
CA GLU A 237 -5.19 -12.32 11.24
C GLU A 237 -4.05 -11.74 12.05
N SER A 238 -3.23 -12.59 12.69
CA SER A 238 -2.11 -12.18 13.52
C SER A 238 -0.98 -11.50 12.74
N TRP A 239 -0.89 -11.77 11.45
CA TRP A 239 0.13 -11.26 10.52
C TRP A 239 -0.23 -9.91 9.90
N HIS A 240 -1.50 -9.52 9.88
CA HIS A 240 -1.98 -8.31 9.21
C HIS A 240 -1.89 -7.10 10.13
N LEU A 241 -0.94 -6.21 9.84
CA LEU A 241 -0.74 -4.97 10.58
C LEU A 241 -1.26 -3.76 9.81
N ARG A 242 -1.86 -2.83 10.56
CA ARG A 242 -2.29 -1.54 10.08
C ARG A 242 -1.60 -0.42 10.86
N TYR A 243 -1.02 0.56 10.14
CA TYR A 243 -0.46 1.77 10.74
C TYR A 243 -1.57 2.80 10.99
N VAL A 244 -1.63 3.33 12.20
CA VAL A 244 -2.59 4.37 12.63
C VAL A 244 -1.91 5.48 13.46
N GLY A 245 -0.57 5.41 13.61
CA GLY A 245 0.20 6.28 14.51
C GLY A 245 0.24 5.78 15.94
N VAL A 246 1.28 6.18 16.67
CA VAL A 246 1.60 5.62 18.00
C VAL A 246 0.50 5.87 19.03
N ASP A 247 -0.05 7.08 19.07
CA ASP A 247 -1.05 7.46 20.08
C ASP A 247 -2.33 6.63 19.91
N VAL A 248 -2.82 6.52 18.67
CA VAL A 248 -4.03 5.75 18.33
C VAL A 248 -3.80 4.26 18.54
N ALA A 249 -2.68 3.73 18.07
CA ALA A 249 -2.34 2.32 18.22
C ALA A 249 -2.24 1.91 19.69
N THR A 250 -1.61 2.75 20.52
CA THR A 250 -1.50 2.52 21.96
C THR A 250 -2.86 2.56 22.64
N TYR A 251 -3.71 3.53 22.30
CA TYR A 251 -5.07 3.61 22.85
C TYR A 251 -5.92 2.38 22.50
N ILE A 252 -5.86 1.94 21.22
CA ILE A 252 -6.56 0.74 20.75
C ILE A 252 -6.08 -0.51 21.50
N TYR A 253 -4.76 -0.65 21.67
CA TYR A 253 -4.15 -1.78 22.39
C TYR A 253 -4.55 -1.81 23.87
N GLU A 254 -4.40 -0.69 24.59
CA GLU A 254 -4.69 -0.59 26.02
C GLU A 254 -6.17 -0.80 26.37
N ASN A 255 -7.07 -0.45 25.45
CA ASN A 255 -8.51 -0.58 25.64
C ASN A 255 -9.09 -1.84 24.96
N ASN A 256 -8.25 -2.70 24.38
CA ASN A 256 -8.65 -3.93 23.68
C ASN A 256 -9.74 -3.67 22.61
N LEU A 257 -9.54 -2.65 21.78
CA LEU A 257 -10.45 -2.26 20.70
C LEU A 257 -9.93 -2.80 19.35
N CYS A 258 -10.83 -2.86 18.35
CA CYS A 258 -10.47 -2.85 16.94
C CYS A 258 -10.62 -1.44 16.36
N LEU A 259 -10.19 -1.23 15.12
CA LEU A 259 -10.25 0.09 14.48
C LEU A 259 -11.69 0.59 14.31
N GLU A 260 -12.63 -0.30 14.02
CA GLU A 260 -14.06 0.00 13.90
C GLU A 260 -14.66 0.55 15.21
N GLU A 261 -14.30 -0.07 16.33
CA GLU A 261 -14.77 0.40 17.66
C GLU A 261 -14.18 1.77 17.99
N TYR A 262 -12.88 1.99 17.66
CA TYR A 262 -12.22 3.26 17.90
C TYR A 262 -12.84 4.40 17.08
N LEU A 263 -13.17 4.14 15.81
CA LEU A 263 -13.74 5.13 14.89
C LEU A 263 -15.29 5.21 14.96
N GLY A 264 -15.95 4.30 15.71
CA GLY A 264 -17.41 4.24 15.80
C GLY A 264 -18.09 3.90 14.48
N VAL A 265 -17.54 2.97 13.71
CA VAL A 265 -18.03 2.60 12.37
C VAL A 265 -18.33 1.11 12.23
N ASP A 266 -19.19 0.78 11.28
CA ASP A 266 -19.49 -0.59 10.89
C ASP A 266 -18.51 -1.13 9.83
N SER A 267 -18.44 -2.47 9.71
CA SER A 267 -17.72 -3.18 8.65
C SER A 267 -18.63 -4.24 8.01
N VAL A 268 -19.58 -3.77 7.19
CA VAL A 268 -20.57 -4.61 6.49
C VAL A 268 -20.69 -4.13 5.04
N TYR A 269 -20.67 -5.05 4.07
CA TYR A 269 -20.95 -4.67 2.68
C TYR A 269 -22.37 -4.12 2.57
N LYS A 270 -22.46 -2.95 1.95
CA LYS A 270 -23.76 -2.35 1.62
C LYS A 270 -24.03 -2.72 0.15
N ASP A 271 -24.97 -3.62 -0.05
CA ASP A 271 -25.44 -4.05 -1.39
C ASP A 271 -26.11 -2.90 -2.15
#